data_2f8630b98f7f570a00e5f51aff3e1f0d
#
_entry.id   2f8630b98f7f570a00e5f51aff3e1f0d
#
_cell.length_a   1.000
_cell.length_b   1.000
_cell.length_c   1.000
_cell.angle_alpha   90.00
_cell.angle_beta   90.00
_cell.angle_gamma   90.00
#
_symmetry.space_group_name_H-M   'P 1'
#
loop_
_entity.id
_entity.type
_entity.pdbx_description
1 polymer ?
#
loop_
_entity_poly.entity_id
_entity_poly.type
_entity_poly.pdbx_seq_one_letter_code
_entity_poly.pdbx_strand_id
1 'polypeptide(L)'
;MKKVFDLSSEYHLSETQIESFRRNGHVYLPEVCSPDEVAYYREAISRIAWQNFPQKKNDERPFLQTLNLRYHCTKVMQFALSARLGKIVSDLVSKPISSDPNKKSLGIRIFHEQALFKEPKGSLTPWHQDQYYWPLATDQAVGLWMPLVDVPLAMGPIRFATGSHRNGFVKQVSISEQSQGFFQQFIDEKQYPIWHQEMKAGDATFHNGWTIHGASANQTDKVRSAMIVTYYPDGTRVDQLSNPSRVNDAKHFLGGKQAGDLADSPLNTIVHYS
;
A
#
# COMPACT_ATOMS: atom_id res chain seq x y z
N MET A 1 -32.83 5.65 -5.36
CA MET A 1 -31.51 6.27 -5.62
C MET A 1 -30.41 5.33 -5.12
N LYS A 2 -29.37 4.98 -5.93
CA LYS A 2 -28.22 4.23 -5.42
C LYS A 2 -27.46 5.13 -4.46
N LYS A 3 -27.15 4.63 -3.25
CA LYS A 3 -26.35 5.35 -2.25
C LYS A 3 -24.95 5.61 -2.84
N VAL A 4 -24.48 6.84 -2.76
CA VAL A 4 -23.13 7.24 -3.17
C VAL A 4 -22.28 7.28 -1.91
N PHE A 5 -21.11 6.68 -1.95
CA PHE A 5 -20.14 6.68 -0.87
C PHE A 5 -18.91 7.49 -1.30
N ASP A 6 -18.38 8.33 -0.42
CA ASP A 6 -17.25 9.21 -0.69
C ASP A 6 -16.09 9.06 0.30
N LEU A 7 -16.24 8.20 1.32
CA LEU A 7 -15.29 8.02 2.42
C LEU A 7 -14.89 9.34 3.10
N SER A 8 -15.86 10.26 3.24
CA SER A 8 -15.65 11.56 3.90
C SER A 8 -15.70 11.46 5.43
N SER A 9 -16.38 10.45 5.98
CA SER A 9 -16.42 10.25 7.43
C SER A 9 -15.04 9.83 7.97
N GLU A 10 -14.66 10.39 9.11
CA GLU A 10 -13.38 10.09 9.74
C GLU A 10 -13.33 8.67 10.30
N TYR A 11 -12.12 8.10 10.30
CA TYR A 11 -11.74 6.91 11.04
C TYR A 11 -10.72 7.33 12.10
N HIS A 12 -11.12 7.27 13.37
CA HIS A 12 -10.28 7.74 14.46
C HIS A 12 -9.30 6.66 14.92
N LEU A 13 -8.01 6.98 14.89
CA LEU A 13 -6.97 6.11 15.44
C LEU A 13 -6.82 6.33 16.94
N SER A 14 -6.68 5.25 17.69
CA SER A 14 -6.20 5.33 19.07
C SER A 14 -4.69 5.56 19.12
N GLU A 15 -4.20 6.14 20.20
CA GLU A 15 -2.75 6.29 20.45
C GLU A 15 -2.03 4.95 20.34
N THR A 16 -2.62 3.88 20.86
CA THR A 16 -2.07 2.52 20.80
C THR A 16 -1.89 2.03 19.35
N GLN A 17 -2.81 2.35 18.44
CA GLN A 17 -2.68 1.99 17.03
C GLN A 17 -1.54 2.77 16.36
N ILE A 18 -1.42 4.05 16.64
CA ILE A 18 -0.34 4.90 16.13
C ILE A 18 1.03 4.41 16.64
N GLU A 19 1.13 4.13 17.93
CA GLU A 19 2.36 3.58 18.53
C GLU A 19 2.69 2.19 17.97
N SER A 20 1.68 1.35 17.74
CA SER A 20 1.84 0.05 17.10
C SER A 20 2.45 0.17 15.72
N PHE A 21 1.94 1.08 14.88
CA PHE A 21 2.53 1.34 13.56
C PHE A 21 3.99 1.77 13.66
N ARG A 22 4.30 2.73 14.53
CA ARG A 22 5.66 3.25 14.72
C ARG A 22 6.64 2.18 15.21
N ARG A 23 6.19 1.33 16.13
CA ARG A 23 7.01 0.27 16.72
C ARG A 23 7.19 -0.92 15.78
N ASN A 24 6.12 -1.32 15.10
CA ASN A 24 6.07 -2.56 14.33
C ASN A 24 6.34 -2.35 12.84
N GLY A 25 6.23 -1.11 12.33
CA GLY A 25 6.29 -0.79 10.92
C GLY A 25 5.01 -1.13 10.15
N HIS A 26 3.99 -1.63 10.85
CA HIS A 26 2.67 -1.90 10.30
C HIS A 26 1.60 -1.82 11.40
N VAL A 27 0.34 -1.63 10.98
CA VAL A 27 -0.84 -1.68 11.84
C VAL A 27 -2.00 -2.32 11.08
N TYR A 28 -2.80 -3.10 11.78
CA TYR A 28 -4.10 -3.59 11.31
C TYR A 28 -5.20 -2.71 11.88
N LEU A 29 -6.13 -2.30 11.02
CA LEU A 29 -7.28 -1.48 11.36
C LEU A 29 -8.55 -2.18 10.85
N PRO A 30 -9.47 -2.60 11.74
CA PRO A 30 -10.73 -3.21 11.35
C PRO A 30 -11.69 -2.18 10.77
N GLU A 31 -12.53 -2.58 9.83
CA GLU A 31 -13.66 -1.81 9.29
C GLU A 31 -13.29 -0.37 8.86
N VAL A 32 -12.13 -0.19 8.20
CA VAL A 32 -11.76 1.10 7.60
C VAL A 32 -12.79 1.51 6.53
N CYS A 33 -13.36 0.53 5.84
CA CYS A 33 -14.57 0.68 5.03
C CYS A 33 -15.66 -0.26 5.54
N SER A 34 -16.88 0.23 5.62
CA SER A 34 -18.05 -0.61 5.93
C SER A 34 -18.31 -1.63 4.81
N PRO A 35 -19.04 -2.73 5.06
CA PRO A 35 -19.39 -3.71 4.03
C PRO A 35 -20.06 -3.11 2.79
N ASP A 36 -20.92 -2.11 2.98
CA ASP A 36 -21.60 -1.42 1.88
C ASP A 36 -20.63 -0.57 1.04
N GLU A 37 -19.70 0.15 1.70
CA GLU A 37 -18.66 0.92 1.03
C GLU A 37 -17.75 0.00 0.22
N VAL A 38 -17.31 -1.11 0.81
CA VAL A 38 -16.48 -2.10 0.10
C VAL A 38 -17.22 -2.66 -1.10
N ALA A 39 -18.48 -3.06 -0.97
CA ALA A 39 -19.26 -3.59 -2.08
C ALA A 39 -19.36 -2.57 -3.23
N TYR A 40 -19.58 -1.30 -2.89
CA TYR A 40 -19.67 -0.19 -3.86
C TYR A 40 -18.37 0.02 -4.65
N TYR A 41 -17.22 0.03 -3.95
CA TYR A 41 -15.93 0.24 -4.58
C TYR A 41 -15.42 -1.01 -5.28
N ARG A 42 -15.61 -2.21 -4.71
CA ARG A 42 -15.20 -3.48 -5.30
C ARG A 42 -15.79 -3.70 -6.70
N GLU A 43 -17.09 -3.39 -6.88
CA GLU A 43 -17.73 -3.49 -8.19
C GLU A 43 -16.99 -2.66 -9.24
N ALA A 44 -16.69 -1.40 -8.92
CA ALA A 44 -16.00 -0.48 -9.82
C ALA A 44 -14.54 -0.89 -10.07
N ILE A 45 -13.80 -1.18 -9.00
CA ILE A 45 -12.38 -1.59 -9.07
C ILE A 45 -12.24 -2.85 -9.93
N SER A 46 -13.03 -3.90 -9.64
CA SER A 46 -12.96 -5.16 -10.38
C SER A 46 -13.30 -4.95 -11.85
N ARG A 47 -14.39 -4.27 -12.15
CA ARG A 47 -14.81 -4.03 -13.54
C ARG A 47 -13.73 -3.30 -14.34
N ILE A 48 -13.16 -2.21 -13.80
CA ILE A 48 -12.14 -1.42 -14.50
C ILE A 48 -10.82 -2.18 -14.60
N ALA A 49 -10.43 -2.91 -13.56
CA ALA A 49 -9.24 -3.74 -13.58
C ALA A 49 -9.29 -4.77 -14.71
N TRP A 50 -10.37 -5.51 -14.83
CA TRP A 50 -10.53 -6.50 -15.90
C TRP A 50 -10.62 -5.88 -17.30
N GLN A 51 -11.22 -4.70 -17.45
CA GLN A 51 -11.27 -3.98 -18.73
C GLN A 51 -9.89 -3.48 -19.21
N ASN A 52 -9.03 -3.08 -18.28
CA ASN A 52 -7.72 -2.52 -18.59
C ASN A 52 -6.58 -3.53 -18.46
N PHE A 53 -6.91 -4.78 -18.10
CA PHE A 53 -5.88 -5.81 -17.95
C PHE A 53 -5.58 -6.44 -19.32
N PRO A 54 -4.35 -6.32 -19.82
CA PRO A 54 -3.96 -7.03 -21.05
C PRO A 54 -3.91 -8.53 -20.75
N GLN A 55 -4.79 -9.29 -21.39
CA GLN A 55 -4.79 -10.77 -21.31
C GLN A 55 -3.53 -11.30 -22.00
N LYS A 56 -2.42 -11.40 -21.25
CA LYS A 56 -1.25 -12.13 -21.70
C LYS A 56 -1.37 -13.58 -21.23
N LYS A 57 -1.44 -14.49 -22.18
CA LYS A 57 -1.63 -15.93 -21.96
C LYS A 57 -0.50 -16.67 -21.18
N ASN A 58 0.62 -16.00 -20.86
CA ASN A 58 1.80 -16.62 -20.23
C ASN A 58 2.41 -15.68 -19.19
N ASP A 59 1.63 -15.21 -18.22
CA ASP A 59 2.14 -14.34 -17.17
C ASP A 59 2.44 -15.18 -15.91
N GLU A 60 3.72 -15.36 -15.61
CA GLU A 60 4.21 -16.11 -14.44
C GLU A 60 4.08 -15.31 -13.12
N ARG A 61 3.43 -14.14 -13.15
CA ARG A 61 3.24 -13.34 -11.95
C ARG A 61 2.35 -14.06 -10.93
N PRO A 62 2.64 -13.95 -9.62
CA PRO A 62 1.85 -14.60 -8.58
C PRO A 62 0.46 -13.98 -8.40
N PHE A 63 0.17 -12.87 -9.09
CA PHE A 63 -1.10 -12.14 -9.06
C PHE A 63 -1.25 -11.26 -10.30
N LEU A 64 -2.49 -10.99 -10.68
CA LEU A 64 -2.80 -9.96 -11.67
C LEU A 64 -2.75 -8.60 -11.01
N GLN A 65 -2.04 -7.65 -11.64
CA GLN A 65 -1.84 -6.30 -11.12
C GLN A 65 -2.26 -5.25 -12.15
N THR A 66 -3.08 -4.31 -11.74
CA THR A 66 -3.47 -3.16 -12.55
C THR A 66 -3.24 -1.88 -11.76
N LEU A 67 -2.54 -0.93 -12.36
CA LEU A 67 -2.12 0.32 -11.70
C LEU A 67 -2.92 1.51 -12.21
N ASN A 68 -3.06 2.53 -11.35
CA ASN A 68 -3.60 3.84 -11.69
C ASN A 68 -5.00 3.82 -12.31
N LEU A 69 -5.85 2.91 -11.84
CA LEU A 69 -7.25 2.78 -12.28
C LEU A 69 -8.07 4.05 -12.03
N ARG A 70 -7.64 4.92 -11.12
CA ARG A 70 -8.27 6.21 -10.80
C ARG A 70 -8.43 7.11 -12.02
N TYR A 71 -7.55 6.99 -13.02
CA TYR A 71 -7.65 7.76 -14.26
C TYR A 71 -8.74 7.25 -15.21
N HIS A 72 -9.26 6.05 -14.96
CA HIS A 72 -10.27 5.39 -15.79
C HIS A 72 -11.63 5.27 -15.11
N CYS A 73 -11.73 5.61 -13.80
CA CYS A 73 -12.96 5.46 -13.04
C CYS A 73 -13.04 6.43 -11.86
N THR A 74 -14.04 7.30 -11.88
CA THR A 74 -14.29 8.29 -10.82
C THR A 74 -14.47 7.64 -9.45
N LYS A 75 -15.10 6.45 -9.34
CA LYS A 75 -15.26 5.75 -8.06
C LYS A 75 -13.89 5.30 -7.52
N VAL A 76 -13.00 4.79 -8.37
CA VAL A 76 -11.63 4.42 -7.94
C VAL A 76 -10.86 5.65 -7.52
N MET A 77 -11.03 6.76 -8.23
CA MET A 77 -10.44 8.05 -7.84
C MET A 77 -10.95 8.51 -6.46
N GLN A 78 -12.26 8.44 -6.22
CA GLN A 78 -12.86 8.78 -4.92
C GLN A 78 -12.31 7.91 -3.78
N PHE A 79 -12.11 6.61 -4.03
CA PHE A 79 -11.47 5.72 -3.06
C PHE A 79 -10.02 6.12 -2.77
N ALA A 80 -9.20 6.21 -3.81
CA ALA A 80 -7.76 6.43 -3.68
C ALA A 80 -7.41 7.83 -3.13
N LEU A 81 -8.25 8.84 -3.41
CA LEU A 81 -8.07 10.22 -2.95
C LEU A 81 -8.96 10.57 -1.76
N SER A 82 -9.52 9.57 -1.05
CA SER A 82 -10.43 9.83 0.06
C SER A 82 -9.75 10.51 1.24
N ALA A 83 -10.46 11.48 1.84
CA ALA A 83 -9.99 12.19 3.04
C ALA A 83 -9.74 11.24 4.21
N ARG A 84 -10.60 10.20 4.37
CA ARG A 84 -10.45 9.16 5.41
C ARG A 84 -9.10 8.48 5.36
N LEU A 85 -8.69 7.98 4.19
CA LEU A 85 -7.42 7.26 4.02
C LEU A 85 -6.22 8.21 4.20
N GLY A 86 -6.32 9.43 3.65
CA GLY A 86 -5.31 10.45 3.83
C GLY A 86 -5.12 10.85 5.29
N LYS A 87 -6.21 11.01 6.05
CA LYS A 87 -6.19 11.31 7.48
C LYS A 87 -5.51 10.21 8.29
N ILE A 88 -5.88 8.93 8.04
CA ILE A 88 -5.24 7.79 8.70
C ILE A 88 -3.73 7.83 8.48
N VAL A 89 -3.27 8.02 7.25
CA VAL A 89 -1.83 8.09 6.95
C VAL A 89 -1.18 9.28 7.65
N SER A 90 -1.83 10.45 7.64
CA SER A 90 -1.33 11.64 8.34
C SER A 90 -1.10 11.35 9.83
N ASP A 91 -2.08 10.74 10.50
CA ASP A 91 -1.97 10.42 11.93
C ASP A 91 -0.85 9.39 12.22
N LEU A 92 -0.67 8.40 11.33
CA LEU A 92 0.38 7.37 11.49
C LEU A 92 1.78 7.96 11.36
N VAL A 93 2.02 8.88 10.41
CA VAL A 93 3.35 9.43 10.12
C VAL A 93 3.67 10.72 10.87
N SER A 94 2.66 11.44 11.36
CA SER A 94 2.86 12.67 12.13
C SER A 94 3.70 12.36 13.37
N LYS A 95 4.79 13.11 13.55
CA LYS A 95 5.48 13.12 14.86
C LYS A 95 4.53 13.71 15.90
N PRO A 96 4.65 13.33 17.20
CA PRO A 96 3.88 13.99 18.25
C PRO A 96 3.91 15.49 18.04
N ILE A 97 2.75 16.13 18.13
CA ILE A 97 2.56 17.54 17.83
C ILE A 97 3.64 18.34 18.55
N SER A 98 4.56 18.92 17.79
CA SER A 98 5.41 19.98 18.30
C SER A 98 4.46 21.08 18.77
N SER A 99 4.63 21.57 19.97
CA SER A 99 3.88 22.71 20.52
C SER A 99 4.12 24.04 19.75
N ASP A 100 4.75 23.97 18.59
CA ASP A 100 4.96 25.10 17.71
C ASP A 100 3.72 25.33 16.83
N PRO A 101 2.91 26.37 17.10
CA PRO A 101 1.70 26.69 16.34
C PRO A 101 1.99 27.12 14.89
N ASN A 102 3.26 27.39 14.54
CA ASN A 102 3.68 27.79 13.20
C ASN A 102 4.10 26.58 12.33
N LYS A 103 4.13 25.38 12.88
CA LYS A 103 4.45 24.19 12.10
C LYS A 103 3.29 23.89 11.15
N LYS A 104 3.52 24.14 9.87
CA LYS A 104 2.55 23.81 8.82
C LYS A 104 2.16 22.33 8.93
N SER A 105 0.88 22.09 8.84
CA SER A 105 0.23 20.82 8.62
C SER A 105 0.95 20.02 7.53
N LEU A 106 1.26 18.76 7.83
CA LEU A 106 1.92 17.87 6.88
C LEU A 106 0.89 17.37 5.88
N GLY A 107 0.91 17.90 4.65
CA GLY A 107 0.09 17.36 3.57
C GLY A 107 0.46 15.91 3.27
N ILE A 108 -0.51 15.11 2.86
CA ILE A 108 -0.31 13.73 2.39
C ILE A 108 -0.64 13.66 0.91
N ARG A 109 0.30 13.14 0.12
CA ARG A 109 0.15 12.91 -1.32
C ARG A 109 -0.02 11.44 -1.64
N ILE A 110 -0.79 11.17 -2.69
CA ILE A 110 -0.82 9.84 -3.29
C ILE A 110 0.41 9.64 -4.19
N PHE A 111 1.03 8.46 -4.12
CA PHE A 111 2.04 8.02 -5.09
C PHE A 111 1.37 7.31 -6.27
N HIS A 112 0.77 6.16 -6.01
CA HIS A 112 -0.03 5.39 -6.96
C HIS A 112 -1.05 4.53 -6.22
N GLU A 113 -1.99 3.94 -6.96
CA GLU A 113 -2.80 2.83 -6.47
C GLU A 113 -2.75 1.66 -7.45
N GLN A 114 -3.06 0.48 -6.91
CA GLN A 114 -3.08 -0.76 -7.66
C GLN A 114 -4.14 -1.72 -7.13
N ALA A 115 -4.81 -2.42 -8.03
CA ALA A 115 -5.66 -3.54 -7.71
C ALA A 115 -4.91 -4.84 -7.95
N LEU A 116 -4.92 -5.73 -6.98
CA LEU A 116 -4.27 -7.05 -7.02
C LEU A 116 -5.30 -8.16 -6.97
N PHE A 117 -5.22 -9.07 -7.93
CA PHE A 117 -6.06 -10.27 -7.98
C PHE A 117 -5.17 -11.51 -7.97
N LYS A 118 -5.17 -12.23 -6.85
CA LYS A 118 -4.50 -13.53 -6.75
C LYS A 118 -5.51 -14.60 -7.11
N GLU A 119 -5.24 -15.32 -8.20
CA GLU A 119 -6.12 -16.35 -8.72
C GLU A 119 -6.26 -17.54 -7.77
N PRO A 120 -7.27 -18.40 -7.96
CA PRO A 120 -7.34 -19.70 -7.30
C PRO A 120 -6.04 -20.47 -7.47
N LYS A 121 -5.53 -21.04 -6.38
CA LYS A 121 -4.22 -21.77 -6.35
C LYS A 121 -3.02 -20.90 -6.73
N GLY A 122 -3.16 -19.58 -6.76
CA GLY A 122 -2.08 -18.63 -7.07
C GLY A 122 -0.94 -18.73 -6.05
N SER A 123 0.30 -18.63 -6.54
CA SER A 123 1.53 -18.78 -5.75
C SER A 123 1.67 -17.67 -4.68
N LEU A 124 2.62 -17.87 -3.77
CA LEU A 124 2.97 -16.84 -2.77
C LEU A 124 3.47 -15.55 -3.43
N THR A 125 3.32 -14.43 -2.74
CA THR A 125 4.04 -13.20 -3.05
C THR A 125 5.31 -13.19 -2.23
N PRO A 126 6.50 -13.23 -2.87
CA PRO A 126 7.78 -13.26 -2.18
C PRO A 126 7.96 -12.11 -1.19
N TRP A 127 8.76 -12.34 -0.15
CA TRP A 127 9.20 -11.29 0.76
C TRP A 127 9.94 -10.18 0.02
N HIS A 128 9.61 -8.92 0.31
CA HIS A 128 10.20 -7.74 -0.30
C HIS A 128 10.05 -6.50 0.57
N GLN A 129 10.67 -5.40 0.16
CA GLN A 129 10.48 -4.06 0.69
C GLN A 129 9.97 -3.17 -0.45
N ASP A 130 8.83 -2.50 -0.26
CA ASP A 130 8.23 -1.63 -1.28
C ASP A 130 9.10 -0.41 -1.59
N GLN A 131 9.77 0.15 -0.60
CA GLN A 131 10.66 1.31 -0.76
C GLN A 131 11.84 1.05 -1.72
N TYR A 132 12.14 -0.22 -2.00
CA TYR A 132 13.08 -0.59 -3.07
C TYR A 132 12.67 0.00 -4.42
N TYR A 133 11.35 0.00 -4.70
CA TYR A 133 10.77 0.48 -5.95
C TYR A 133 10.53 1.99 -5.93
N TRP A 134 10.14 2.55 -4.78
CA TRP A 134 9.70 3.93 -4.67
C TRP A 134 10.88 4.91 -4.64
N PRO A 135 11.01 5.80 -5.63
CA PRO A 135 12.05 6.83 -5.62
C PRO A 135 11.63 8.04 -4.78
N LEU A 136 11.33 7.80 -3.51
CA LEU A 136 10.88 8.79 -2.53
C LEU A 136 11.90 8.93 -1.42
N ALA A 137 12.52 10.11 -1.29
CA ALA A 137 13.51 10.42 -0.27
C ALA A 137 12.85 10.65 1.11
N THR A 138 12.17 9.64 1.60
CA THR A 138 11.49 9.65 2.90
C THR A 138 11.42 8.24 3.48
N ASP A 139 11.46 8.14 4.80
CA ASP A 139 11.17 6.94 5.58
C ASP A 139 9.69 6.85 6.02
N GLN A 140 8.86 7.80 5.57
CA GLN A 140 7.46 7.95 5.96
C GLN A 140 6.49 7.61 4.81
N ALA A 141 6.94 6.95 3.76
CA ALA A 141 6.04 6.40 2.76
C ALA A 141 5.28 5.21 3.33
N VAL A 142 3.98 5.16 3.05
CA VAL A 142 3.04 4.19 3.64
C VAL A 142 2.26 3.50 2.55
N GLY A 143 2.28 2.16 2.56
CA GLY A 143 1.40 1.32 1.78
C GLY A 143 0.14 0.95 2.58
N LEU A 144 -1.03 1.21 2.01
CA LEU A 144 -2.31 0.64 2.41
C LEU A 144 -2.52 -0.67 1.66
N TRP A 145 -2.94 -1.74 2.33
CA TRP A 145 -3.49 -2.94 1.74
C TRP A 145 -4.88 -3.23 2.32
N MET A 146 -5.91 -3.27 1.46
CA MET A 146 -7.30 -3.50 1.84
C MET A 146 -7.88 -4.65 1.03
N PRO A 147 -8.32 -5.75 1.67
CA PRO A 147 -9.05 -6.81 1.00
C PRO A 147 -10.42 -6.31 0.56
N LEU A 148 -10.81 -6.65 -0.66
CA LEU A 148 -12.12 -6.36 -1.24
C LEU A 148 -13.11 -7.52 -1.07
N VAL A 149 -12.66 -8.64 -0.52
CA VAL A 149 -13.41 -9.84 -0.14
C VAL A 149 -12.90 -10.32 1.21
N ASP A 150 -13.65 -11.14 1.91
CA ASP A 150 -13.14 -11.81 3.12
C ASP A 150 -11.96 -12.72 2.74
N VAL A 151 -10.87 -12.60 3.48
CA VAL A 151 -9.60 -13.31 3.22
C VAL A 151 -9.24 -14.16 4.44
N PRO A 152 -9.69 -15.43 4.49
CA PRO A 152 -9.22 -16.39 5.47
C PRO A 152 -7.72 -16.72 5.25
N LEU A 153 -7.05 -17.30 6.22
CA LEU A 153 -5.62 -17.65 6.13
C LEU A 153 -5.28 -18.47 4.88
N ALA A 154 -6.16 -19.41 4.51
CA ALA A 154 -6.00 -20.24 3.32
C ALA A 154 -6.02 -19.46 2.00
N MET A 155 -6.57 -18.24 1.98
CA MET A 155 -6.61 -17.38 0.78
C MET A 155 -5.35 -16.50 0.65
N GLY A 156 -4.43 -16.58 1.60
CA GLY A 156 -3.14 -15.89 1.57
C GLY A 156 -3.23 -14.37 1.80
N PRO A 157 -3.64 -13.92 2.99
CA PRO A 157 -3.55 -12.51 3.36
C PRO A 157 -2.11 -12.02 3.36
N ILE A 158 -1.95 -10.70 3.42
CA ILE A 158 -0.64 -10.07 3.60
C ILE A 158 -0.01 -10.51 4.92
N ARG A 159 1.32 -10.58 4.96
CA ARG A 159 2.11 -10.91 6.15
C ARG A 159 3.29 -9.96 6.29
N PHE A 160 3.67 -9.65 7.52
CA PHE A 160 4.74 -8.70 7.84
C PHE A 160 5.78 -9.33 8.77
N ALA A 161 7.06 -9.05 8.50
CA ALA A 161 8.13 -9.24 9.48
C ALA A 161 8.12 -8.02 10.43
N THR A 162 7.50 -8.18 11.59
CA THR A 162 7.21 -7.10 12.54
C THR A 162 8.47 -6.43 13.05
N GLY A 163 8.58 -5.12 12.87
CA GLY A 163 9.71 -4.31 13.30
C GLY A 163 10.87 -4.23 12.28
N SER A 164 10.79 -4.92 11.15
CA SER A 164 11.86 -4.98 10.15
C SER A 164 12.15 -3.64 9.46
N HIS A 165 11.18 -2.71 9.42
CA HIS A 165 11.36 -1.36 8.86
C HIS A 165 12.52 -0.59 9.49
N ARG A 166 12.87 -0.86 10.75
CA ARG A 166 13.96 -0.20 11.46
C ARG A 166 15.36 -0.45 10.87
N ASN A 167 15.50 -1.47 10.00
CA ASN A 167 16.76 -1.68 9.28
C ASN A 167 16.88 -0.77 8.05
N GLY A 168 15.82 -0.05 7.66
CA GLY A 168 15.84 0.68 6.41
C GLY A 168 16.06 -0.24 5.21
N PHE A 169 16.90 0.21 4.27
CA PHE A 169 17.30 -0.58 3.12
C PHE A 169 18.12 -1.81 3.53
N VAL A 170 17.68 -2.99 3.14
CA VAL A 170 18.35 -4.27 3.46
C VAL A 170 19.07 -4.84 2.24
N LYS A 171 18.41 -4.91 1.09
CA LYS A 171 19.00 -5.53 -0.10
C LYS A 171 18.41 -4.96 -1.38
N GLN A 172 19.27 -4.74 -2.37
CA GLN A 172 18.87 -4.41 -3.72
C GLN A 172 18.46 -5.68 -4.49
N VAL A 173 17.21 -6.09 -4.32
CA VAL A 173 16.64 -7.27 -4.96
C VAL A 173 15.16 -7.05 -5.27
N SER A 174 14.76 -7.32 -6.51
CA SER A 174 13.35 -7.28 -6.93
C SER A 174 12.59 -8.51 -6.42
N ILE A 175 11.26 -8.41 -6.38
CA ILE A 175 10.37 -9.53 -6.03
C ILE A 175 10.67 -10.74 -6.92
N SER A 176 11.11 -11.85 -6.31
CA SER A 176 11.55 -13.07 -6.97
C SER A 176 11.74 -14.22 -5.98
N GLU A 177 12.01 -15.42 -6.43
CA GLU A 177 12.46 -16.53 -5.56
C GLU A 177 13.74 -16.17 -4.80
N GLN A 178 14.64 -15.42 -5.44
CA GLN A 178 15.86 -14.94 -4.78
C GLN A 178 15.53 -13.99 -3.62
N SER A 179 14.59 -13.07 -3.78
CA SER A 179 14.16 -12.19 -2.68
C SER A 179 13.48 -13.00 -1.57
N GLN A 180 12.67 -14.00 -1.93
CA GLN A 180 12.06 -14.90 -0.95
C GLN A 180 13.10 -15.58 -0.07
N GLY A 181 14.10 -16.20 -0.67
CA GLY A 181 15.16 -16.91 0.05
C GLY A 181 15.99 -15.97 0.92
N PHE A 182 16.42 -14.85 0.35
CA PHE A 182 17.24 -13.84 1.07
C PHE A 182 16.50 -13.26 2.28
N PHE A 183 15.29 -12.74 2.08
CA PHE A 183 14.55 -12.12 3.17
C PHE A 183 14.06 -13.12 4.20
N GLN A 184 13.75 -14.38 3.80
CA GLN A 184 13.42 -15.42 4.76
C GLN A 184 14.60 -15.68 5.70
N GLN A 185 15.80 -15.87 5.16
CA GLN A 185 17.01 -16.05 5.97
C GLN A 185 17.23 -14.83 6.90
N PHE A 186 17.11 -13.61 6.38
CA PHE A 186 17.26 -12.39 7.16
C PHE A 186 16.25 -12.28 8.30
N ILE A 187 14.98 -12.65 8.04
CA ILE A 187 13.90 -12.69 9.04
C ILE A 187 14.25 -13.69 10.16
N ASP A 188 14.72 -14.88 9.79
CA ASP A 188 15.05 -15.94 10.72
C ASP A 188 16.27 -15.58 11.57
N GLU A 189 17.34 -15.03 10.97
CA GLU A 189 18.55 -14.55 11.67
C GLU A 189 18.23 -13.42 12.67
N LYS A 190 17.32 -12.51 12.31
CA LYS A 190 16.91 -11.39 13.17
C LYS A 190 15.77 -11.76 14.12
N GLN A 191 15.20 -12.95 13.98
CA GLN A 191 14.07 -13.43 14.80
C GLN A 191 12.88 -12.48 14.80
N TYR A 192 12.53 -11.90 13.62
CA TYR A 192 11.37 -11.05 13.52
C TYR A 192 10.09 -11.84 13.67
N PRO A 193 9.18 -11.44 14.59
CA PRO A 193 7.86 -12.02 14.66
C PRO A 193 7.10 -11.79 13.34
N ILE A 194 6.43 -12.83 12.86
CA ILE A 194 5.59 -12.72 11.67
C ILE A 194 4.16 -12.41 12.09
N TRP A 195 3.66 -11.24 11.68
CA TRP A 195 2.25 -10.94 11.78
C TRP A 195 1.52 -11.49 10.55
N HIS A 196 0.44 -12.24 10.80
CA HIS A 196 -0.37 -12.87 9.78
C HIS A 196 -1.72 -13.27 10.36
N GLN A 197 -2.82 -12.75 9.81
CA GLN A 197 -4.17 -13.08 10.29
C GLN A 197 -5.21 -13.03 9.18
N GLU A 198 -6.38 -13.57 9.45
CA GLU A 198 -7.57 -13.42 8.62
C GLU A 198 -8.03 -11.97 8.62
N MET A 199 -8.60 -11.52 7.50
CA MET A 199 -9.11 -10.17 7.34
C MET A 199 -10.48 -10.21 6.65
N LYS A 200 -11.38 -9.35 7.10
CA LYS A 200 -12.67 -9.13 6.43
C LYS A 200 -12.52 -8.08 5.34
N ALA A 201 -13.42 -8.11 4.38
CA ALA A 201 -13.53 -7.06 3.36
C ALA A 201 -13.75 -5.70 4.06
N GLY A 202 -12.90 -4.71 3.74
CA GLY A 202 -12.94 -3.38 4.36
C GLY A 202 -12.03 -3.18 5.57
N ASP A 203 -11.48 -4.25 6.15
CA ASP A 203 -10.32 -4.11 7.02
C ASP A 203 -9.14 -3.56 6.23
N ALA A 204 -8.18 -2.95 6.91
CA ALA A 204 -6.98 -2.50 6.23
C ALA A 204 -5.73 -2.76 7.06
N THR A 205 -4.61 -2.96 6.39
CA THR A 205 -3.30 -2.80 6.98
C THR A 205 -2.61 -1.59 6.37
N PHE A 206 -1.87 -0.87 7.21
CA PHE A 206 -0.97 0.19 6.76
C PHE A 206 0.45 -0.22 7.14
N HIS A 207 1.40 -0.08 6.24
CA HIS A 207 2.78 -0.45 6.49
C HIS A 207 3.77 0.56 5.93
N ASN A 208 4.86 0.72 6.63
CA ASN A 208 5.99 1.53 6.20
C ASN A 208 6.68 0.88 5.00
N GLY A 209 7.14 1.67 4.03
CA GLY A 209 7.77 1.18 2.81
C GLY A 209 9.00 0.28 3.04
N TRP A 210 9.69 0.42 4.17
CA TRP A 210 10.82 -0.44 4.54
C TRP A 210 10.41 -1.73 5.27
N THR A 211 9.13 -1.92 5.62
CA THR A 211 8.69 -3.16 6.26
C THR A 211 8.79 -4.32 5.29
N ILE A 212 9.54 -5.36 5.68
CA ILE A 212 9.61 -6.60 4.90
C ILE A 212 8.24 -7.27 4.99
N HIS A 213 7.64 -7.51 3.83
CA HIS A 213 6.31 -8.11 3.74
C HIS A 213 6.16 -9.01 2.51
N GLY A 214 5.11 -9.78 2.49
CA GLY A 214 4.76 -10.67 1.41
C GLY A 214 3.33 -11.17 1.61
N ALA A 215 2.93 -12.22 0.89
CA ALA A 215 1.63 -12.87 1.09
C ALA A 215 1.73 -14.37 0.83
N SER A 216 1.00 -15.16 1.59
CA SER A 216 0.93 -16.60 1.37
C SER A 216 0.24 -16.94 0.04
N ALA A 217 0.40 -18.18 -0.42
CA ALA A 217 -0.32 -18.68 -1.58
C ALA A 217 -1.83 -18.69 -1.31
N ASN A 218 -2.62 -18.51 -2.36
CA ASN A 218 -4.06 -18.71 -2.31
C ASN A 218 -4.37 -20.21 -2.51
N GLN A 219 -4.70 -20.91 -1.44
CA GLN A 219 -5.04 -22.33 -1.48
C GLN A 219 -6.52 -22.61 -1.76
N THR A 220 -7.34 -21.55 -1.90
CA THR A 220 -8.77 -21.63 -2.15
C THR A 220 -9.09 -21.69 -3.65
N ASP A 221 -10.35 -21.97 -3.97
CA ASP A 221 -10.90 -21.94 -5.33
C ASP A 221 -11.54 -20.59 -5.70
N LYS A 222 -11.25 -19.54 -4.92
CA LYS A 222 -11.79 -18.20 -5.13
C LYS A 222 -10.67 -17.20 -5.38
N VAL A 223 -10.93 -16.17 -6.18
CA VAL A 223 -10.00 -15.07 -6.41
C VAL A 223 -9.91 -14.21 -5.15
N ARG A 224 -8.70 -13.92 -4.69
CA ARG A 224 -8.42 -12.90 -3.66
C ARG A 224 -8.21 -11.55 -4.33
N SER A 225 -9.13 -10.63 -4.14
CA SER A 225 -8.98 -9.24 -4.61
C SER A 225 -8.61 -8.31 -3.46
N ALA A 226 -7.67 -7.40 -3.73
CA ALA A 226 -7.25 -6.37 -2.79
C ALA A 226 -6.94 -5.07 -3.52
N MET A 227 -7.12 -3.94 -2.84
CA MET A 227 -6.69 -2.62 -3.28
C MET A 227 -5.50 -2.16 -2.45
N ILE A 228 -4.49 -1.65 -3.12
CA ILE A 228 -3.32 -1.05 -2.51
C ILE A 228 -3.27 0.42 -2.90
N VAL A 229 -2.95 1.29 -1.96
CA VAL A 229 -2.67 2.69 -2.23
C VAL A 229 -1.41 3.09 -1.48
N THR A 230 -0.50 3.76 -2.17
CA THR A 230 0.73 4.27 -1.58
C THR A 230 0.64 5.78 -1.40
N TYR A 231 0.98 6.22 -0.19
CA TYR A 231 0.97 7.62 0.20
C TYR A 231 2.33 8.04 0.77
N TYR A 232 2.60 9.34 0.72
CA TYR A 232 3.81 9.93 1.29
C TYR A 232 3.59 11.39 1.70
N PRO A 233 4.41 11.95 2.61
CA PRO A 233 4.31 13.34 3.03
C PRO A 233 4.60 14.33 1.91
N ASP A 234 3.82 15.41 1.84
CA ASP A 234 4.13 16.57 0.99
C ASP A 234 5.50 17.15 1.34
N GLY A 235 6.17 17.74 0.35
CA GLY A 235 7.55 18.23 0.50
C GLY A 235 8.62 17.14 0.36
N THR A 236 8.23 15.87 0.20
CA THR A 236 9.17 14.78 -0.14
C THR A 236 9.86 15.07 -1.47
N ARG A 237 11.15 14.76 -1.55
CA ARG A 237 11.93 14.84 -2.79
C ARG A 237 12.05 13.49 -3.45
N VAL A 238 12.33 13.51 -4.74
CA VAL A 238 12.69 12.31 -5.51
C VAL A 238 14.08 11.84 -5.03
N ASP A 239 14.18 10.58 -4.66
CA ASP A 239 15.42 9.93 -4.27
C ASP A 239 16.26 9.53 -5.49
N GLN A 240 17.48 9.05 -5.25
CA GLN A 240 18.36 8.54 -6.30
C GLN A 240 17.67 7.43 -7.11
N LEU A 241 17.71 7.56 -8.43
CA LEU A 241 17.14 6.58 -9.36
C LEU A 241 18.13 5.41 -9.57
N SER A 242 18.47 4.74 -8.48
CA SER A 242 19.58 3.79 -8.35
C SER A 242 19.33 2.42 -9.00
N ASN A 243 18.14 2.17 -9.52
CA ASN A 243 17.80 0.93 -10.21
C ASN A 243 16.74 1.16 -11.29
N PRO A 244 16.57 0.24 -12.26
CA PRO A 244 15.60 0.39 -13.36
C PRO A 244 14.15 0.56 -12.89
N SER A 245 13.76 -0.05 -11.75
CA SER A 245 12.41 0.09 -11.20
C SER A 245 12.15 1.52 -10.75
N ARG A 246 13.09 2.15 -10.03
CA ARG A 246 12.98 3.55 -9.61
C ARG A 246 12.94 4.53 -10.78
N VAL A 247 13.72 4.27 -11.83
CA VAL A 247 13.64 5.05 -13.08
C VAL A 247 12.27 4.94 -13.71
N ASN A 248 11.73 3.72 -13.80
CA ASN A 248 10.40 3.46 -14.32
C ASN A 248 9.31 4.15 -13.48
N ASP A 249 9.40 4.04 -12.15
CA ASP A 249 8.41 4.60 -11.23
C ASP A 249 8.46 6.15 -11.22
N ALA A 250 9.64 6.76 -11.28
CA ALA A 250 9.77 8.21 -11.44
C ALA A 250 9.09 8.69 -12.73
N LYS A 251 9.28 7.96 -13.83
CA LYS A 251 8.67 8.28 -15.12
C LYS A 251 7.14 8.18 -15.08
N HIS A 252 6.60 7.10 -14.52
CA HIS A 252 5.17 6.79 -14.61
C HIS A 252 4.34 7.37 -13.46
N PHE A 253 4.94 7.59 -12.29
CA PHE A 253 4.21 8.00 -11.09
C PHE A 253 4.62 9.37 -10.54
N LEU A 254 5.77 9.92 -10.97
CA LEU A 254 6.24 11.25 -10.57
C LEU A 254 6.36 12.22 -11.76
N GLY A 255 5.75 11.91 -12.90
CA GLY A 255 5.78 12.79 -14.06
C GLY A 255 7.17 12.99 -14.67
N GLY A 256 8.09 12.02 -14.49
CA GLY A 256 9.47 12.10 -15.02
C GLY A 256 10.41 12.99 -14.21
N LYS A 257 10.05 13.35 -12.99
CA LYS A 257 10.89 14.12 -12.06
C LYS A 257 12.23 13.41 -11.82
N GLN A 258 13.30 14.21 -11.63
CA GLN A 258 14.65 13.72 -11.42
C GLN A 258 15.03 13.72 -9.93
N ALA A 259 16.09 13.00 -9.59
CA ALA A 259 16.61 12.99 -8.23
C ALA A 259 16.86 14.41 -7.70
N GLY A 260 16.34 14.71 -6.50
CA GLY A 260 16.39 16.01 -5.86
C GLY A 260 15.19 16.92 -6.13
N ASP A 261 14.41 16.69 -7.19
CA ASP A 261 13.17 17.45 -7.44
C ASP A 261 12.13 17.20 -6.33
N LEU A 262 11.18 18.13 -6.16
CA LEU A 262 10.02 17.85 -5.33
C LEU A 262 9.14 16.78 -6.00
N ALA A 263 8.70 15.80 -5.23
CA ALA A 263 7.79 14.74 -5.66
C ALA A 263 6.32 15.26 -5.63
N ASP A 264 6.02 16.27 -6.44
CA ASP A 264 4.78 17.04 -6.41
C ASP A 264 4.15 17.20 -7.80
N SER A 265 4.36 16.23 -8.68
CA SER A 265 3.80 16.28 -10.02
C SER A 265 2.26 16.31 -10.00
N PRO A 266 1.59 16.71 -11.08
CA PRO A 266 0.13 16.67 -11.18
C PRO A 266 -0.48 15.28 -10.94
N LEU A 267 0.33 14.21 -11.06
CA LEU A 267 -0.09 12.83 -10.74
C LEU A 267 -0.21 12.58 -9.23
N ASN A 268 0.43 13.42 -8.41
CA ASN A 268 0.59 13.24 -6.96
C ASN A 268 -0.27 14.23 -6.18
N THR A 269 -1.59 14.10 -6.34
CA THR A 269 -2.58 14.95 -5.68
C THR A 269 -2.43 14.86 -4.15
N ILE A 270 -2.56 15.99 -3.47
CA ILE A 270 -2.70 16.03 -2.00
C ILE A 270 -4.10 15.49 -1.66
N VAL A 271 -4.14 14.51 -0.76
CA VAL A 271 -5.37 13.84 -0.33
C VAL A 271 -5.83 14.30 1.05
N HIS A 272 -4.93 14.87 1.83
CA HIS A 272 -5.22 15.38 3.18
C HIS A 272 -4.22 16.47 3.58
N TYR A 273 -4.72 17.46 4.33
CA TYR A 273 -3.94 18.42 5.11
C TYR A 273 -4.30 18.25 6.58
N SER A 274 -3.32 17.98 7.44
CA SER A 274 -3.54 17.83 8.90
C SER A 274 -3.60 19.17 9.60
#